data_b7774084c3b31e4a5419a52687c1d425
#
_entry.id   b7774084c3b31e4a5419a52687c1d425
#
_cell.length_a   1.000
_cell.length_b   1.000
_cell.length_c   1.000
_cell.angle_alpha   90.00
_cell.angle_beta   90.00
_cell.angle_gamma   90.00
#
_symmetry.space_group_name_H-M   'P 1'
#
loop_
_entity.id
_entity.type
_entity.pdbx_description
1 polymer ?
#
loop_
_entity_poly.entity_id
_entity_poly.type
_entity_poly.pdbx_seq_one_letter_code
_entity_poly.pdbx_strand_id
1 'polypeptide(L)'
;MRIHIATDHAGLDFSTQLQDHLRSAGHEVVDHGPVEYDALDDYPAFCIRAAQAVVADQRAGVETLGVVFGGSGNGEQIAANKVAGVRAALVWNTSTAELAREHNLSLIHI
;
A
#
# COMPACT_ATOMS: atom_id res chain seq x y z
N MET A 1 2.46 11.18 9.54
CA MET A 1 2.15 10.82 8.14
C MET A 1 0.93 9.91 8.09
N ARG A 2 0.12 10.03 7.07
CA ARG A 2 -1.00 9.13 6.85
C ARG A 2 -0.56 7.98 5.93
N ILE A 3 -0.76 6.75 6.37
CA ILE A 3 -0.36 5.55 5.63
C ILE A 3 -1.62 4.77 5.24
N HIS A 4 -1.83 4.59 3.95
CA HIS A 4 -2.91 3.76 3.42
C HIS A 4 -2.42 2.34 3.23
N ILE A 5 -3.14 1.37 3.76
CA ILE A 5 -2.77 -0.04 3.70
C ILE A 5 -3.89 -0.84 3.03
N ALA A 6 -3.49 -1.76 2.17
CA ALA A 6 -4.38 -2.75 1.60
C ALA A 6 -3.64 -4.06 1.39
N THR A 7 -4.38 -5.14 1.38
CA THR A 7 -3.88 -6.47 1.08
C THR A 7 -5.00 -7.33 0.50
N ASP A 8 -4.70 -8.55 0.14
CA ASP A 8 -5.67 -9.63 -0.01
C ASP A 8 -5.52 -10.62 1.16
N HIS A 9 -6.17 -11.80 1.06
CA HIS A 9 -6.07 -12.82 2.11
C HIS A 9 -4.62 -13.27 2.39
N ALA A 10 -3.73 -13.20 1.40
CA ALA A 10 -2.36 -13.70 1.53
C ALA A 10 -1.51 -12.84 2.48
N GLY A 11 -1.79 -11.55 2.58
CA GLY A 11 -1.02 -10.63 3.42
C GLY A 11 -1.71 -10.15 4.68
N LEU A 12 -2.87 -10.72 5.04
CA LEU A 12 -3.72 -10.17 6.09
C LEU A 12 -3.03 -10.12 7.47
N ASP A 13 -2.38 -11.20 7.88
CA ASP A 13 -1.69 -11.25 9.17
C ASP A 13 -0.54 -10.25 9.23
N PHE A 14 0.26 -10.18 8.18
CA PHE A 14 1.37 -9.23 8.09
C PHE A 14 0.87 -7.79 8.08
N SER A 15 -0.22 -7.52 7.38
CA SER A 15 -0.86 -6.20 7.37
C SER A 15 -1.26 -5.76 8.77
N THR A 16 -1.86 -6.63 9.55
CA THR A 16 -2.26 -6.33 10.94
C THR A 16 -1.06 -5.97 11.79
N GLN A 17 0.02 -6.74 11.70
CA GLN A 17 1.26 -6.48 12.44
C GLN A 17 1.89 -5.13 12.04
N LEU A 18 1.95 -4.84 10.76
CA LEU A 18 2.50 -3.58 10.28
C LEU A 18 1.65 -2.39 10.70
N GLN A 19 0.32 -2.50 10.67
CA GLN A 19 -0.58 -1.45 11.14
C GLN A 19 -0.31 -1.10 12.60
N ASP A 20 -0.17 -2.11 13.46
CA ASP A 20 0.13 -1.90 14.87
C ASP A 20 1.47 -1.20 15.06
N HIS A 21 2.49 -1.62 14.32
CA HIS A 21 3.81 -1.00 14.35
C HIS A 21 3.76 0.48 13.92
N LEU A 22 3.07 0.78 12.83
CA LEU A 22 2.96 2.15 12.31
C LEU A 22 2.19 3.07 13.26
N ARG A 23 1.12 2.57 13.87
CA ARG A 23 0.37 3.34 14.88
C ARG A 23 1.22 3.62 16.10
N SER A 24 2.00 2.64 16.55
CA SER A 24 2.93 2.82 17.66
C SER A 24 4.02 3.85 17.37
N ALA A 25 4.41 3.99 16.09
CA ALA A 25 5.38 4.99 15.64
C ALA A 25 4.75 6.39 15.43
N GLY A 26 3.47 6.57 15.69
CA GLY A 26 2.77 7.85 15.61
C GLY A 26 2.13 8.17 14.27
N HIS A 27 2.07 7.21 13.34
CA HIS A 27 1.41 7.40 12.07
C HIS A 27 -0.09 7.14 12.15
N GLU A 28 -0.86 7.87 11.35
CA GLU A 28 -2.27 7.56 11.09
C GLU A 28 -2.32 6.45 10.04
N VAL A 29 -3.07 5.39 10.32
CA VAL A 29 -3.19 4.24 9.41
C VAL A 29 -4.65 4.11 8.95
N VAL A 30 -4.85 4.04 7.64
CA VAL A 30 -6.15 3.80 7.02
C VAL A 30 -6.11 2.46 6.32
N ASP A 31 -6.91 1.51 6.80
CA ASP A 31 -7.01 0.16 6.26
C ASP A 31 -8.11 0.10 5.20
N HIS A 32 -7.73 -0.24 3.97
CA HIS A 32 -8.64 -0.36 2.84
C HIS A 32 -9.12 -1.80 2.61
N GLY A 33 -8.72 -2.71 3.49
CA GLY A 33 -9.22 -4.07 3.50
C GLY A 33 -8.26 -5.13 2.95
N PRO A 34 -8.67 -6.37 3.04
CA PRO A 34 -9.91 -6.83 3.67
C PRO A 34 -9.84 -6.77 5.20
N VAL A 35 -11.00 -6.67 5.86
CA VAL A 35 -11.07 -6.73 7.33
C VAL A 35 -11.21 -8.16 7.84
N GLU A 36 -11.70 -9.07 7.00
CA GLU A 36 -11.89 -10.49 7.32
C GLU A 36 -11.17 -11.36 6.29
N TYR A 37 -10.67 -12.51 6.76
CA TYR A 37 -10.04 -13.48 5.88
C TYR A 37 -11.10 -14.12 4.97
N ASP A 38 -10.85 -14.05 3.65
CA ASP A 38 -11.61 -14.76 2.62
C ASP A 38 -10.61 -15.29 1.58
N ALA A 39 -10.43 -16.60 1.52
CA ALA A 39 -9.49 -17.24 0.60
C ALA A 39 -9.87 -17.04 -0.89
N LEU A 40 -11.08 -16.60 -1.16
CA LEU A 40 -11.60 -16.34 -2.51
C LEU A 40 -11.59 -14.86 -2.87
N ASP A 41 -11.13 -13.96 -2.00
CA ASP A 41 -11.02 -12.56 -2.32
C ASP A 41 -9.97 -12.29 -3.40
N ASP A 42 -10.08 -11.14 -4.05
CA ASP A 42 -9.15 -10.76 -5.10
C ASP A 42 -8.55 -9.39 -4.81
N TYR A 43 -7.26 -9.25 -5.11
CA TYR A 43 -6.45 -8.08 -4.73
C TYR A 43 -6.80 -6.77 -5.44
N PRO A 44 -7.28 -6.72 -6.71
CA PRO A 44 -7.32 -5.47 -7.45
C PRO A 44 -8.15 -4.37 -6.79
N ALA A 45 -9.32 -4.70 -6.27
CA ALA A 45 -10.22 -3.71 -5.65
C ALA A 45 -9.57 -3.05 -4.43
N PHE A 46 -8.88 -3.81 -3.58
CA PHE A 46 -8.21 -3.30 -2.39
C PHE A 46 -7.04 -2.39 -2.77
N CYS A 47 -6.22 -2.82 -3.73
CA CYS A 47 -5.07 -2.06 -4.22
C CYS A 47 -5.49 -0.74 -4.86
N ILE A 48 -6.52 -0.76 -5.69
CA ILE A 48 -7.03 0.43 -6.37
C ILE A 48 -7.60 1.43 -5.36
N ARG A 49 -8.34 0.99 -4.36
CA ARG A 49 -8.85 1.89 -3.31
C ARG A 49 -7.74 2.57 -2.53
N ALA A 50 -6.70 1.82 -2.14
CA ALA A 50 -5.55 2.39 -1.45
C ALA A 50 -4.82 3.40 -2.34
N ALA A 51 -4.61 3.07 -3.61
CA ALA A 51 -3.96 3.95 -4.57
C ALA A 51 -4.75 5.25 -4.81
N GLN A 52 -6.06 5.15 -4.96
CA GLN A 52 -6.94 6.33 -5.10
C GLN A 52 -6.87 7.22 -3.86
N ALA A 53 -6.85 6.64 -2.67
CA ALA A 53 -6.76 7.39 -1.42
C ALA A 53 -5.43 8.13 -1.29
N VAL A 54 -4.32 7.51 -1.68
CA VAL A 54 -3.00 8.17 -1.70
C VAL A 54 -3.01 9.38 -2.64
N VAL A 55 -3.54 9.23 -3.84
CA VAL A 55 -3.61 10.34 -4.80
C VAL A 55 -4.51 11.46 -4.28
N ALA A 56 -5.66 11.14 -3.70
CA ALA A 56 -6.57 12.14 -3.13
C ALA A 56 -5.91 12.93 -2.01
N ASP A 57 -5.19 12.26 -1.11
CA ASP A 57 -4.46 12.91 -0.03
C ASP A 57 -3.37 13.82 -0.56
N GLN A 58 -2.61 13.39 -1.55
CA GLN A 58 -1.57 14.23 -2.16
C GLN A 58 -2.13 15.49 -2.80
N ARG A 59 -3.23 15.37 -3.51
CA ARG A 59 -3.91 16.54 -4.09
C ARG A 59 -4.44 17.50 -3.03
N ALA A 60 -4.78 16.98 -1.86
CA ALA A 60 -5.21 17.79 -0.71
C ALA A 60 -4.05 18.35 0.13
N GLY A 61 -2.81 18.08 -0.25
CA GLY A 61 -1.62 18.53 0.48
C GLY A 61 -1.31 17.73 1.74
N VAL A 62 -1.87 16.53 1.89
CA VAL A 62 -1.62 15.65 3.04
C VAL A 62 -0.39 14.81 2.77
N GLU A 63 0.53 14.77 3.73
CA GLU A 63 1.69 13.87 3.66
C GLU A 63 1.24 12.42 3.81
N THR A 64 1.44 11.62 2.77
CA THR A 64 0.87 10.28 2.68
C THR A 64 1.74 9.33 1.87
N LEU A 65 1.67 8.06 2.21
CA LEU A 65 2.21 6.95 1.44
C LEU A 65 1.22 5.78 1.47
N GLY A 66 1.44 4.79 0.62
CA GLY A 66 0.68 3.56 0.62
C GLY A 66 1.57 2.33 0.75
N VAL A 67 1.04 1.29 1.34
CA VAL A 67 1.67 -0.03 1.40
C VAL A 67 0.62 -1.08 1.04
N VAL A 68 0.92 -1.89 0.05
CA VAL A 68 0.02 -2.94 -0.42
C VAL A 68 0.75 -4.26 -0.41
N PHE A 69 0.09 -5.30 0.04
CA PHE A 69 0.66 -6.63 0.16
C PHE A 69 -0.05 -7.64 -0.74
N GLY A 70 0.70 -8.63 -1.17
CA GLY A 70 0.18 -9.77 -1.90
C GLY A 70 1.19 -10.90 -1.92
N GLY A 71 0.83 -12.03 -2.48
CA GLY A 71 1.67 -13.21 -2.56
C GLY A 71 2.98 -12.95 -3.31
N SER A 72 2.92 -12.46 -4.54
CA SER A 72 4.10 -12.06 -5.33
C SER A 72 4.34 -10.56 -5.32
N GLY A 73 3.30 -9.77 -5.14
CA GLY A 73 3.34 -8.32 -5.26
C GLY A 73 3.22 -7.79 -6.69
N ASN A 74 3.40 -8.61 -7.70
CA ASN A 74 3.36 -8.16 -9.09
C ASN A 74 1.98 -7.66 -9.51
N GLY A 75 0.95 -8.40 -9.19
CA GLY A 75 -0.42 -8.02 -9.51
C GLY A 75 -0.85 -6.76 -8.78
N GLU A 76 -0.47 -6.65 -7.53
CA GLU A 76 -0.74 -5.49 -6.68
C GLU A 76 -0.07 -4.24 -7.25
N GLN A 77 1.19 -4.33 -7.69
CA GLN A 77 1.88 -3.23 -8.33
C GLN A 77 1.17 -2.80 -9.62
N ILE A 78 0.79 -3.75 -10.46
CA ILE A 78 0.10 -3.46 -11.72
C ILE A 78 -1.23 -2.77 -11.44
N ALA A 79 -2.03 -3.30 -10.51
CA ALA A 79 -3.31 -2.74 -10.16
C ALA A 79 -3.18 -1.31 -9.62
N ALA A 80 -2.27 -1.06 -8.69
CA ALA A 80 -2.04 0.27 -8.14
C ALA A 80 -1.61 1.28 -9.21
N ASN A 81 -0.74 0.88 -10.14
CA ASN A 81 -0.27 1.74 -11.22
C ASN A 81 -1.34 2.03 -12.30
N LYS A 82 -2.49 1.36 -12.27
CA LYS A 82 -3.63 1.73 -13.13
C LYS A 82 -4.30 3.03 -12.69
N VAL A 83 -4.07 3.47 -11.47
CA VAL A 83 -4.64 4.73 -10.98
C VAL A 83 -3.76 5.90 -11.46
N ALA A 84 -4.37 6.89 -12.09
CA ALA A 84 -3.66 8.07 -12.58
C ALA A 84 -2.98 8.82 -11.42
N GLY A 85 -1.71 9.15 -11.59
CA GLY A 85 -0.91 9.84 -10.57
C GLY A 85 -0.17 8.93 -9.61
N VAL A 86 -0.36 7.62 -9.68
CA VAL A 86 0.33 6.65 -8.82
C VAL A 86 1.66 6.22 -9.42
N ARG A 87 2.65 6.12 -8.56
CA ARG A 87 3.93 5.45 -8.82
C ARG A 87 4.11 4.38 -7.75
N ALA A 88 3.73 3.15 -8.05
CA ALA A 88 3.86 2.01 -7.16
C ALA A 88 5.09 1.19 -7.55
N ALA A 89 5.90 0.87 -6.58
CA ALA A 89 7.12 0.08 -6.75
C ALA A 89 7.00 -1.25 -6.02
N LEU A 90 7.42 -2.32 -6.68
CA LEU A 90 7.57 -3.63 -6.04
C LEU A 90 8.88 -3.63 -5.24
N VAL A 91 8.76 -3.79 -3.92
CA VAL A 91 9.92 -3.81 -3.03
C VAL A 91 9.90 -5.07 -2.18
N TRP A 92 11.07 -5.65 -1.96
CA TRP A 92 11.24 -6.88 -1.18
C TRP A 92 12.38 -6.78 -0.16
N ASN A 93 13.05 -5.64 -0.09
CA ASN A 93 14.06 -5.36 0.93
C ASN A 93 14.25 -3.85 1.07
N THR A 94 15.03 -3.45 2.07
CA THR A 94 15.29 -2.03 2.35
C THR A 94 15.96 -1.32 1.19
N SER A 95 16.92 -1.95 0.53
CA SER A 95 17.64 -1.35 -0.60
C SER A 95 16.71 -0.99 -1.76
N THR A 96 15.83 -1.91 -2.15
CA THR A 96 14.88 -1.64 -3.24
C THR A 96 13.86 -0.56 -2.88
N ALA A 97 13.45 -0.49 -1.62
CA ALA A 97 12.56 0.57 -1.15
C ALA A 97 13.24 1.95 -1.22
N GLU A 98 14.48 2.04 -0.77
CA GLU A 98 15.25 3.28 -0.82
C GLU A 98 15.47 3.76 -2.25
N LEU A 99 15.91 2.87 -3.14
CA LEU A 99 16.12 3.20 -4.55
C LEU A 99 14.83 3.61 -5.26
N ALA A 100 13.73 2.95 -4.98
CA ALA A 100 12.44 3.31 -5.55
C ALA A 100 12.02 4.72 -5.12
N ARG A 101 12.22 5.07 -3.87
CA ARG A 101 11.89 6.39 -3.35
C ARG A 101 12.84 7.46 -3.88
N GLU A 102 14.15 7.19 -3.87
CA GLU A 102 15.17 8.15 -4.27
C GLU A 102 15.11 8.49 -5.76
N HIS A 103 14.98 7.49 -6.62
CA HIS A 103 15.05 7.67 -8.07
C HIS A 103 13.71 7.82 -8.77
N ASN A 104 12.63 7.33 -8.18
CA ASN A 104 11.32 7.30 -8.83
C ASN A 104 10.23 8.02 -8.04
N LEU A 105 10.54 8.51 -6.84
CA LEU A 105 9.57 9.14 -5.93
C LEU A 105 8.33 8.27 -5.75
N SER A 106 8.53 6.96 -5.57
CA SER A 106 7.43 6.01 -5.39
C SER A 106 6.56 6.39 -4.20
N LEU A 107 5.25 6.22 -4.35
CA LEU A 107 4.24 6.59 -3.36
C LEU A 107 3.65 5.38 -2.68
N ILE A 108 3.68 4.23 -3.34
CA ILE A 108 3.12 2.97 -2.87
C ILE A 108 4.21 1.92 -2.96
N HIS A 109 4.36 1.17 -1.89
CA HIS A 109 5.37 0.11 -1.76
C HIS A 109 4.67 -1.23 -1.55
N ILE A 110 5.15 -2.23 -2.23
CA ILE A 110 4.50 -3.55 -2.29
C ILE A 110 5.45 -4.63 -1.86
#